data_aae5799e5f76b809d3a831e57c6ce7d2
#
_entry.id   aae5799e5f76b809d3a831e57c6ce7d2
#
_cell.length_a   1.000
_cell.length_b   1.000
_cell.length_c   1.000
_cell.angle_alpha   90.00
_cell.angle_beta   90.00
_cell.angle_gamma   90.00
#
_symmetry.space_group_name_H-M   'P 1'
#
loop_
_entity.id
_entity.type
_entity.pdbx_description
1 polymer ?
#
loop_
_entity_poly.entity_id
_entity_poly.type
_entity_poly.pdbx_seq_one_letter_code
_entity_poly.pdbx_strand_id
1 'polypeptide(L)'
;KTKFDIRLRSLRKLKVPELDQDFFDRMQVKDLDEMKSKLEENLQFQKESALKAEYRSSILEQLPKQYDAFDLPEALIHEKEHELVHRIEEQTKSEDPKAKPIDKEKEIEDFKEKLRLNFMIDTIGRLEEVTIDREAVAGEFIQMAMMFNQSADELIKTPYGSRLYNQILSRRQEESSIDRVVARVFGDPIEIEEDKTKKETVAESNVSE
;
A
#
# COMPACT_ATOMS: atom_id res chain seq x y z
N LYS A 1 -30.51 37.86 18.67
CA LYS A 1 -30.36 38.14 17.22
C LYS A 1 -29.04 38.89 17.05
N THR A 2 -28.05 38.27 16.40
CA THR A 2 -26.76 38.90 16.11
C THR A 2 -26.81 39.43 14.68
N LYS A 3 -26.41 40.69 14.47
CA LYS A 3 -26.30 41.30 13.15
C LYS A 3 -24.84 41.24 12.72
N PHE A 4 -24.59 40.79 11.50
CA PHE A 4 -23.28 40.79 10.90
C PHE A 4 -23.25 41.76 9.70
N ASP A 5 -22.29 42.65 9.68
CA ASP A 5 -21.99 43.50 8.52
C ASP A 5 -20.88 42.82 7.69
N ILE A 6 -21.25 42.35 6.52
CA ILE A 6 -20.33 41.65 5.60
C ILE A 6 -19.96 42.58 4.46
N ARG A 7 -18.67 42.85 4.30
CA ARG A 7 -18.13 43.61 3.18
C ARG A 7 -17.39 42.71 2.22
N LEU A 8 -17.97 42.46 1.06
CA LEU A 8 -17.34 41.70 0.00
C LEU A 8 -16.15 42.51 -0.59
N ARG A 9 -14.89 42.01 -0.46
CA ARG A 9 -13.71 42.72 -0.94
C ARG A 9 -13.31 42.32 -2.37
N SER A 10 -13.56 41.07 -2.74
CA SER A 10 -13.28 40.60 -4.10
C SER A 10 -14.17 39.43 -4.47
N LEU A 11 -14.58 39.38 -5.72
CA LEU A 11 -15.27 38.25 -6.32
C LEU A 11 -14.38 37.70 -7.44
N ARG A 12 -14.04 36.41 -7.36
CA ARG A 12 -13.27 35.74 -8.43
C ARG A 12 -14.17 34.71 -9.09
N LYS A 13 -14.27 34.77 -10.41
CA LYS A 13 -14.94 33.76 -11.22
C LYS A 13 -13.88 32.81 -11.79
N LEU A 14 -14.09 31.52 -11.62
CA LEU A 14 -13.24 30.52 -12.30
C LEU A 14 -13.51 30.59 -13.80
N LYS A 15 -12.50 30.93 -14.59
CA LYS A 15 -12.57 30.86 -16.04
C LYS A 15 -11.98 29.52 -16.46
N VAL A 16 -12.82 28.65 -17.00
CA VAL A 16 -12.37 27.38 -17.58
C VAL A 16 -11.56 27.71 -18.84
N PRO A 17 -10.34 27.20 -19.00
CA PRO A 17 -9.56 27.40 -20.22
C PRO A 17 -10.25 26.75 -21.41
N GLU A 18 -10.04 27.32 -22.60
CA GLU A 18 -10.47 26.73 -23.84
C GLU A 18 -9.55 25.55 -24.20
N LEU A 19 -10.08 24.56 -24.92
CA LEU A 19 -9.32 23.40 -25.40
C LEU A 19 -8.56 23.80 -26.67
N ASP A 20 -7.56 24.67 -26.51
CA ASP A 20 -6.68 25.16 -27.57
C ASP A 20 -5.35 24.36 -27.59
N GLN A 21 -4.49 24.68 -28.57
CA GLN A 21 -3.20 24.00 -28.69
C GLN A 21 -2.31 24.21 -27.46
N ASP A 22 -2.33 25.40 -26.87
CA ASP A 22 -1.56 25.72 -25.66
C ASP A 22 -2.00 24.82 -24.46
N PHE A 23 -3.29 24.47 -24.40
CA PHE A 23 -3.80 23.55 -23.41
C PHE A 23 -3.29 22.14 -23.64
N PHE A 24 -3.35 21.63 -24.88
CA PHE A 24 -2.86 20.29 -25.22
C PHE A 24 -1.36 20.15 -25.00
N ASP A 25 -0.57 21.17 -25.35
CA ASP A 25 0.88 21.17 -25.12
C ASP A 25 1.23 21.11 -23.63
N ARG A 26 0.48 21.80 -22.76
CA ARG A 26 0.65 21.71 -21.30
C ARG A 26 0.30 20.34 -20.74
N MET A 27 -0.68 19.68 -21.34
CA MET A 27 -1.11 18.34 -20.96
C MET A 27 -0.27 17.23 -21.61
N GLN A 28 0.70 17.62 -22.47
CA GLN A 28 1.57 16.70 -23.20
C GLN A 28 0.76 15.71 -24.06
N VAL A 29 -0.26 16.21 -24.76
CA VAL A 29 -1.10 15.47 -25.71
C VAL A 29 -1.17 16.26 -27.01
N LYS A 30 -1.37 15.57 -28.14
CA LYS A 30 -1.40 16.18 -29.46
C LYS A 30 -2.76 16.83 -29.77
N ASP A 31 -3.81 16.15 -29.35
CA ASP A 31 -5.18 16.53 -29.65
C ASP A 31 -6.18 16.01 -28.61
N LEU A 32 -7.45 16.32 -28.82
CA LEU A 32 -8.54 15.91 -27.95
C LEU A 32 -8.73 14.38 -27.90
N ASP A 33 -8.45 13.67 -29.00
CA ASP A 33 -8.69 12.23 -29.08
C ASP A 33 -7.60 11.47 -28.32
N GLU A 34 -6.33 11.89 -28.43
CA GLU A 34 -5.25 11.37 -27.58
C GLU A 34 -5.49 11.64 -26.09
N MET A 35 -6.01 12.85 -25.78
CA MET A 35 -6.37 13.19 -24.40
C MET A 35 -7.48 12.28 -23.86
N LYS A 36 -8.51 12.00 -24.65
CA LYS A 36 -9.59 11.06 -24.25
C LYS A 36 -9.05 9.66 -24.03
N SER A 37 -8.23 9.16 -24.96
CA SER A 37 -7.63 7.83 -24.87
C SER A 37 -6.80 7.69 -23.59
N LYS A 38 -5.90 8.64 -23.29
CA LYS A 38 -5.13 8.65 -22.06
C LYS A 38 -6.00 8.73 -20.80
N LEU A 39 -7.11 9.49 -20.87
CA LEU A 39 -8.04 9.60 -19.77
C LEU A 39 -8.81 8.29 -19.54
N GLU A 40 -9.24 7.64 -20.61
CA GLU A 40 -9.90 6.34 -20.56
C GLU A 40 -8.98 5.27 -19.97
N GLU A 41 -7.74 5.18 -20.46
CA GLU A 41 -6.72 4.28 -19.92
C GLU A 41 -6.48 4.52 -18.42
N ASN A 42 -6.33 5.79 -18.03
CA ASN A 42 -6.13 6.15 -16.62
C ASN A 42 -7.34 5.78 -15.76
N LEU A 43 -8.55 6.07 -16.23
CA LEU A 43 -9.79 5.72 -15.51
C LEU A 43 -9.99 4.20 -15.43
N GLN A 44 -9.65 3.46 -16.47
CA GLN A 44 -9.68 2.01 -16.46
C GLN A 44 -8.68 1.46 -15.45
N PHE A 45 -7.43 1.95 -15.46
CA PHE A 45 -6.42 1.57 -14.49
C PHE A 45 -6.85 1.89 -13.05
N GLN A 46 -7.42 3.08 -12.81
CA GLN A 46 -7.95 3.43 -11.49
C GLN A 46 -9.08 2.50 -11.05
N LYS A 47 -10.00 2.18 -11.96
CA LYS A 47 -11.10 1.25 -11.70
C LYS A 47 -10.59 -0.15 -11.34
N GLU A 48 -9.66 -0.68 -12.12
CA GLU A 48 -9.05 -1.99 -11.88
C GLU A 48 -8.29 -2.03 -10.55
N SER A 49 -7.52 -0.97 -10.28
CA SER A 49 -6.78 -0.84 -9.01
C SER A 49 -7.73 -0.77 -7.81
N ALA A 50 -8.82 0.01 -7.91
CA ALA A 50 -9.83 0.09 -6.87
C ALA A 50 -10.53 -1.25 -6.64
N LEU A 51 -10.88 -1.97 -7.71
CA LEU A 51 -11.52 -3.28 -7.64
C LEU A 51 -10.59 -4.32 -6.99
N LYS A 52 -9.30 -4.31 -7.32
CA LYS A 52 -8.31 -5.17 -6.66
C LYS A 52 -8.21 -4.88 -5.17
N ALA A 53 -8.17 -3.61 -4.79
CA ALA A 53 -8.12 -3.20 -3.39
C ALA A 53 -9.38 -3.67 -2.63
N GLU A 54 -10.56 -3.59 -3.26
CA GLU A 54 -11.82 -4.09 -2.70
C GLU A 54 -11.78 -5.62 -2.52
N TYR A 55 -11.31 -6.36 -3.53
CA TYR A 55 -11.19 -7.81 -3.44
C TYR A 55 -10.20 -8.24 -2.36
N ARG A 56 -9.04 -7.60 -2.27
CA ARG A 56 -8.06 -7.84 -1.19
C ARG A 56 -8.69 -7.58 0.18
N SER A 57 -9.37 -6.45 0.36
CA SER A 57 -10.05 -6.12 1.60
C SER A 57 -11.12 -7.14 1.98
N SER A 58 -11.92 -7.58 1.00
CA SER A 58 -12.95 -8.61 1.19
C SER A 58 -12.35 -9.95 1.62
N ILE A 59 -11.25 -10.38 1.01
CA ILE A 59 -10.55 -11.61 1.40
C ILE A 59 -10.01 -11.51 2.82
N LEU A 60 -9.33 -10.42 3.16
CA LEU A 60 -8.78 -10.21 4.51
C LEU A 60 -9.86 -10.20 5.59
N GLU A 61 -11.05 -9.70 5.28
CA GLU A 61 -12.19 -9.68 6.20
C GLU A 61 -12.86 -11.06 6.31
N GLN A 62 -12.94 -11.81 5.22
CA GLN A 62 -13.68 -13.08 5.18
C GLN A 62 -12.81 -14.27 5.63
N LEU A 63 -11.51 -14.23 5.35
CA LEU A 63 -10.60 -15.34 5.65
C LEU A 63 -10.63 -15.76 7.12
N PRO A 64 -10.55 -14.86 8.13
CA PRO A 64 -10.64 -15.24 9.52
C PRO A 64 -12.00 -15.80 9.94
N LYS A 65 -13.08 -15.41 9.23
CA LYS A 65 -14.45 -15.86 9.54
C LYS A 65 -14.76 -17.26 9.03
N GLN A 66 -14.00 -17.71 8.03
CA GLN A 66 -14.23 -19.01 7.37
C GLN A 66 -13.51 -20.17 8.04
N TYR A 67 -12.51 -19.89 8.86
CA TYR A 67 -11.70 -20.89 9.53
C TYR A 67 -11.86 -20.79 11.03
N ASP A 68 -11.93 -21.97 11.69
CA ASP A 68 -11.97 -22.02 13.14
C ASP A 68 -10.69 -21.41 13.74
N ALA A 69 -10.84 -20.81 14.90
CA ALA A 69 -9.70 -20.25 15.63
C ALA A 69 -8.73 -21.39 16.00
N PHE A 70 -7.47 -21.24 15.62
CA PHE A 70 -6.40 -22.15 16.00
C PHE A 70 -5.54 -21.54 17.11
N ASP A 71 -4.83 -22.40 17.83
CA ASP A 71 -3.97 -21.97 18.91
C ASP A 71 -2.76 -21.20 18.38
N LEU A 72 -2.48 -20.09 19.04
CA LEU A 72 -1.33 -19.23 18.73
C LEU A 72 -0.17 -19.53 19.67
N PRO A 73 1.09 -19.34 19.23
CA PRO A 73 2.24 -19.47 20.11
C PRO A 73 2.14 -18.52 21.32
N GLU A 74 2.07 -19.07 22.53
CA GLU A 74 1.94 -18.30 23.77
C GLU A 74 3.07 -17.28 23.95
N ALA A 75 4.29 -17.62 23.49
CA ALA A 75 5.44 -16.73 23.58
C ALA A 75 5.21 -15.40 22.88
N LEU A 76 4.57 -15.38 21.69
CA LEU A 76 4.28 -14.15 20.94
C LEU A 76 3.19 -13.31 21.63
N ILE A 77 2.21 -13.97 22.23
CA ILE A 77 1.16 -13.28 22.98
C ILE A 77 1.75 -12.64 24.23
N HIS A 78 2.60 -13.38 24.94
CA HIS A 78 3.25 -12.87 26.16
C HIS A 78 4.20 -11.70 25.87
N GLU A 79 4.97 -11.77 24.79
CA GLU A 79 5.81 -10.66 24.33
C GLU A 79 4.98 -9.40 24.06
N LYS A 80 3.83 -9.56 23.40
CA LYS A 80 2.91 -8.45 23.13
C LYS A 80 2.27 -7.89 24.40
N GLU A 81 1.92 -8.72 25.33
CA GLU A 81 1.42 -8.29 26.64
C GLU A 81 2.44 -7.45 27.39
N HIS A 82 3.70 -7.87 27.37
CA HIS A 82 4.79 -7.14 28.01
C HIS A 82 5.04 -5.77 27.35
N GLU A 83 5.05 -5.72 26.02
CA GLU A 83 5.12 -4.47 25.25
C GLU A 83 4.00 -3.49 25.61
N LEU A 84 2.76 -3.99 25.71
CA LEU A 84 1.60 -3.19 26.05
C LEU A 84 1.68 -2.63 27.48
N VAL A 85 2.11 -3.43 28.43
CA VAL A 85 2.30 -2.96 29.81
C VAL A 85 3.31 -1.81 29.84
N HIS A 86 4.45 -1.97 29.16
CA HIS A 86 5.48 -0.94 29.09
C HIS A 86 4.94 0.35 28.43
N ARG A 87 4.19 0.22 27.34
CA ARG A 87 3.57 1.36 26.63
C ARG A 87 2.54 2.10 27.49
N ILE A 88 1.75 1.37 28.29
CA ILE A 88 0.79 1.95 29.24
C ILE A 88 1.52 2.71 30.35
N GLU A 89 2.60 2.15 30.89
CA GLU A 89 3.41 2.81 31.90
C GLU A 89 4.06 4.09 31.39
N GLU A 90 4.58 4.08 30.18
CA GLU A 90 5.15 5.27 29.54
C GLU A 90 4.07 6.35 29.30
N GLN A 91 2.90 5.95 28.82
CA GLN A 91 1.79 6.85 28.61
C GLN A 91 1.33 7.51 29.93
N THR A 92 1.30 6.73 31.01
CA THR A 92 0.93 7.25 32.34
C THR A 92 1.97 8.23 32.87
N LYS A 93 3.24 8.04 32.56
CA LYS A 93 4.34 8.95 32.97
C LYS A 93 4.36 10.26 32.15
N SER A 94 3.88 10.24 30.90
CA SER A 94 3.95 11.40 30.01
C SER A 94 2.91 12.49 30.29
N GLU A 95 1.90 12.24 31.12
CA GLU A 95 0.80 13.17 31.49
C GLU A 95 0.17 13.88 30.27
N ASP A 96 0.18 13.29 29.07
CA ASP A 96 -0.40 13.91 27.88
C ASP A 96 -1.94 13.86 27.96
N PRO A 97 -2.61 15.02 28.13
CA PRO A 97 -4.08 15.06 28.28
C PRO A 97 -4.84 14.65 27.02
N LYS A 98 -4.16 14.46 25.88
CA LYS A 98 -4.72 14.01 24.60
C LYS A 98 -4.53 12.53 24.34
N ALA A 99 -3.73 11.84 25.16
CA ALA A 99 -3.48 10.42 24.98
C ALA A 99 -4.75 9.62 25.30
N LYS A 100 -5.22 8.83 24.34
CA LYS A 100 -6.36 7.93 24.56
C LYS A 100 -5.92 6.76 25.46
N PRO A 101 -6.74 6.36 26.45
CA PRO A 101 -6.42 5.21 27.27
C PRO A 101 -6.29 3.95 26.40
N ILE A 102 -5.27 3.16 26.65
CA ILE A 102 -5.03 1.90 25.95
C ILE A 102 -5.89 0.82 26.64
N ASP A 103 -6.80 0.22 25.88
CA ASP A 103 -7.54 -0.96 26.31
C ASP A 103 -6.71 -2.20 26.04
N LYS A 104 -6.11 -2.75 27.11
CA LYS A 104 -5.19 -3.88 27.01
C LYS A 104 -5.86 -5.14 26.44
N GLU A 105 -7.09 -5.44 26.88
CA GLU A 105 -7.80 -6.64 26.46
C GLU A 105 -8.13 -6.60 24.97
N LYS A 106 -8.62 -5.46 24.52
CA LYS A 106 -8.94 -5.21 23.11
C LYS A 106 -7.68 -5.27 22.23
N GLU A 107 -6.60 -4.62 22.64
CA GLU A 107 -5.33 -4.61 21.87
C GLU A 107 -4.74 -6.02 21.73
N ILE A 108 -4.87 -6.86 22.77
CA ILE A 108 -4.43 -8.26 22.73
C ILE A 108 -5.31 -9.07 21.78
N GLU A 109 -6.63 -8.89 21.82
CA GLU A 109 -7.52 -9.61 20.92
C GLU A 109 -7.31 -9.18 19.46
N ASP A 110 -7.22 -7.89 19.17
CA ASP A 110 -6.88 -7.36 17.86
C ASP A 110 -5.52 -7.90 17.36
N PHE A 111 -4.56 -8.07 18.27
CA PHE A 111 -3.26 -8.67 17.94
C PHE A 111 -3.37 -10.14 17.59
N LYS A 112 -4.15 -10.92 18.37
CA LYS A 112 -4.38 -12.35 18.11
C LYS A 112 -5.07 -12.56 16.76
N GLU A 113 -6.07 -11.74 16.43
CA GLU A 113 -6.76 -11.81 15.14
C GLU A 113 -5.79 -11.53 13.98
N LYS A 114 -4.99 -10.47 14.08
CA LYS A 114 -3.96 -10.14 13.08
C LYS A 114 -2.91 -11.25 12.95
N LEU A 115 -2.49 -11.82 14.05
CA LEU A 115 -1.49 -12.88 14.04
C LEU A 115 -2.02 -14.15 13.37
N ARG A 116 -3.28 -14.54 13.63
CA ARG A 116 -3.96 -15.63 12.93
C ARG A 116 -4.03 -15.39 11.43
N LEU A 117 -4.46 -14.19 11.05
CA LEU A 117 -4.53 -13.78 9.64
C LEU A 117 -3.16 -13.88 8.96
N ASN A 118 -2.10 -13.39 9.59
CA ASN A 118 -0.75 -13.47 9.06
C ASN A 118 -0.28 -14.92 8.85
N PHE A 119 -0.56 -15.81 9.80
CA PHE A 119 -0.26 -17.24 9.66
C PHE A 119 -1.04 -17.90 8.53
N MET A 120 -2.31 -17.52 8.33
CA MET A 120 -3.12 -18.02 7.21
C MET A 120 -2.52 -17.58 5.87
N ILE A 121 -2.21 -16.29 5.72
CA ILE A 121 -1.63 -15.73 4.50
C ILE A 121 -0.25 -16.35 4.19
N ASP A 122 0.60 -16.49 5.20
CA ASP A 122 1.91 -17.14 5.04
C ASP A 122 1.77 -18.61 4.63
N THR A 123 0.79 -19.32 5.20
CA THR A 123 0.50 -20.71 4.82
C THR A 123 0.01 -20.79 3.37
N ILE A 124 -0.87 -19.89 2.95
CA ILE A 124 -1.33 -19.80 1.57
C ILE A 124 -0.15 -19.52 0.64
N GLY A 125 0.70 -18.55 0.98
CA GLY A 125 1.89 -18.22 0.19
C GLY A 125 2.81 -19.40 -0.01
N ARG A 126 2.98 -20.23 1.01
CA ARG A 126 3.78 -21.47 0.93
C ARG A 126 3.11 -22.56 0.09
N LEU A 127 1.80 -22.77 0.26
CA LEU A 127 1.04 -23.78 -0.49
C LEU A 127 0.92 -23.46 -1.97
N GLU A 128 0.82 -22.17 -2.30
CA GLU A 128 0.73 -21.69 -3.68
C GLU A 128 2.11 -21.42 -4.31
N GLU A 129 3.21 -21.73 -3.59
CA GLU A 129 4.59 -21.51 -4.03
C GLU A 129 4.84 -20.10 -4.56
N VAL A 130 4.27 -19.10 -3.85
CA VAL A 130 4.37 -17.70 -4.23
C VAL A 130 5.82 -17.24 -4.19
N THR A 131 6.32 -16.81 -5.33
CA THR A 131 7.67 -16.24 -5.44
C THR A 131 7.61 -14.72 -5.29
N ILE A 132 8.58 -14.17 -4.53
CA ILE A 132 8.68 -12.73 -4.33
C ILE A 132 9.60 -12.16 -5.39
N ASP A 133 9.16 -11.09 -6.04
CA ASP A 133 10.03 -10.30 -6.90
C ASP A 133 11.03 -9.52 -6.04
N ARG A 134 12.25 -10.05 -5.95
CA ARG A 134 13.34 -9.44 -5.17
C ARG A 134 13.84 -8.14 -5.80
N GLU A 135 13.70 -7.97 -7.10
CA GLU A 135 14.09 -6.74 -7.80
C GLU A 135 13.13 -5.60 -7.42
N ALA A 136 11.82 -5.88 -7.38
CA ALA A 136 10.82 -4.92 -6.92
C ALA A 136 11.04 -4.52 -5.45
N VAL A 137 11.38 -5.48 -4.57
CA VAL A 137 11.74 -5.19 -3.17
C VAL A 137 12.97 -4.31 -3.07
N ALA A 138 14.02 -4.62 -3.84
CA ALA A 138 15.25 -3.83 -3.88
C ALA A 138 14.98 -2.41 -4.42
N GLY A 139 14.19 -2.28 -5.48
CA GLY A 139 13.80 -1.00 -6.06
C GLY A 139 13.06 -0.12 -5.06
N GLU A 140 12.10 -0.67 -4.33
CA GLU A 140 11.37 0.06 -3.30
C GLU A 140 12.28 0.47 -2.13
N PHE A 141 13.18 -0.42 -1.70
CA PHE A 141 14.16 -0.08 -0.67
C PHE A 141 15.11 1.05 -1.09
N ILE A 142 15.57 1.05 -2.37
CA ILE A 142 16.39 2.13 -2.94
C ILE A 142 15.61 3.45 -2.93
N GLN A 143 14.34 3.46 -3.34
CA GLN A 143 13.52 4.68 -3.31
C GLN A 143 13.39 5.22 -1.88
N MET A 144 13.16 4.35 -0.89
CA MET A 144 13.12 4.77 0.50
C MET A 144 14.46 5.32 0.99
N ALA A 145 15.59 4.68 0.64
CA ALA A 145 16.91 5.17 0.99
C ALA A 145 17.16 6.59 0.43
N MET A 146 16.73 6.85 -0.82
CA MET A 146 16.80 8.18 -1.43
C MET A 146 15.98 9.22 -0.68
N MET A 147 14.80 8.87 -0.17
CA MET A 147 14.00 9.78 0.67
C MET A 147 14.71 10.18 1.98
N PHE A 148 15.56 9.30 2.51
CA PHE A 148 16.39 9.57 3.68
C PHE A 148 17.75 10.22 3.35
N ASN A 149 17.99 10.57 2.06
CA ASN A 149 19.28 11.06 1.56
C ASN A 149 20.46 10.13 1.92
N GLN A 150 20.24 8.83 1.91
CA GLN A 150 21.24 7.81 2.20
C GLN A 150 21.39 6.85 1.01
N SER A 151 22.59 6.27 0.89
CA SER A 151 22.82 5.17 -0.04
C SER A 151 22.11 3.90 0.48
N ALA A 152 21.49 3.13 -0.43
CA ALA A 152 20.87 1.86 -0.06
C ALA A 152 21.87 0.88 0.58
N ASP A 153 23.15 0.87 0.09
CA ASP A 153 24.21 0.02 0.60
C ASP A 153 24.67 0.40 2.01
N GLU A 154 24.53 1.65 2.38
CA GLU A 154 24.81 2.13 3.73
C GLU A 154 23.62 1.89 4.67
N LEU A 155 22.42 2.18 4.20
CA LEU A 155 21.20 2.02 4.98
C LEU A 155 20.97 0.56 5.37
N ILE A 156 21.16 -0.42 4.45
CA ILE A 156 20.94 -1.85 4.71
C ILE A 156 21.85 -2.40 5.81
N LYS A 157 23.04 -1.82 5.99
CA LYS A 157 23.99 -2.22 7.05
C LYS A 157 23.57 -1.76 8.43
N THR A 158 22.65 -0.81 8.52
CA THR A 158 22.13 -0.34 9.80
C THR A 158 21.03 -1.29 10.33
N PRO A 159 20.87 -1.40 11.67
CA PRO A 159 19.76 -2.18 12.24
C PRO A 159 18.38 -1.67 11.80
N TYR A 160 18.25 -0.38 11.51
CA TYR A 160 17.03 0.23 10.99
C TYR A 160 16.78 -0.20 9.53
N GLY A 161 17.78 -0.08 8.67
CA GLY A 161 17.67 -0.44 7.25
C GLY A 161 17.39 -1.93 7.05
N SER A 162 18.02 -2.81 7.84
CA SER A 162 17.75 -4.25 7.80
C SER A 162 16.29 -4.54 8.20
N ARG A 163 15.77 -3.88 9.22
CA ARG A 163 14.36 -4.01 9.62
C ARG A 163 13.41 -3.49 8.54
N LEU A 164 13.72 -2.34 7.95
CA LEU A 164 12.94 -1.75 6.87
C LEU A 164 12.89 -2.68 5.64
N TYR A 165 14.04 -3.24 5.24
CA TYR A 165 14.10 -4.19 4.13
C TYR A 165 13.24 -5.43 4.40
N ASN A 166 13.35 -6.03 5.59
CA ASN A 166 12.53 -7.17 5.98
C ASN A 166 11.04 -6.83 6.04
N GLN A 167 10.69 -5.62 6.45
CA GLN A 167 9.31 -5.15 6.47
C GLN A 167 8.73 -5.02 5.05
N ILE A 168 9.51 -4.48 4.09
CA ILE A 168 9.13 -4.41 2.68
C ILE A 168 8.95 -5.82 2.12
N LEU A 169 9.90 -6.71 2.40
CA LEU A 169 9.88 -8.09 1.96
C LEU A 169 8.62 -8.82 2.46
N SER A 170 8.33 -8.75 3.77
CA SER A 170 7.15 -9.38 4.37
C SER A 170 5.85 -8.83 3.80
N ARG A 171 5.75 -7.51 3.63
CA ARG A 171 4.58 -6.88 3.03
C ARG A 171 4.38 -7.35 1.58
N ARG A 172 5.42 -7.40 0.77
CA ARG A 172 5.34 -7.88 -0.62
C ARG A 172 4.95 -9.34 -0.70
N GLN A 173 5.43 -10.17 0.23
CA GLN A 173 5.04 -11.57 0.32
C GLN A 173 3.55 -11.71 0.65
N GLU A 174 3.06 -10.94 1.61
CA GLU A 174 1.65 -10.91 1.99
C GLU A 174 0.77 -10.46 0.82
N GLU A 175 1.12 -9.35 0.17
CA GLU A 175 0.42 -8.82 -1.01
C GLU A 175 0.35 -9.87 -2.13
N SER A 176 1.48 -10.50 -2.48
CA SER A 176 1.54 -11.51 -3.53
C SER A 176 0.73 -12.77 -3.18
N SER A 177 0.73 -13.16 -1.90
CA SER A 177 -0.08 -14.30 -1.44
C SER A 177 -1.58 -14.02 -1.56
N ILE A 178 -2.01 -12.82 -1.18
CA ILE A 178 -3.41 -12.39 -1.31
C ILE A 178 -3.80 -12.28 -2.78
N ASP A 179 -2.95 -11.71 -3.62
CA ASP A 179 -3.20 -11.59 -5.07
C ASP A 179 -3.36 -12.96 -5.73
N ARG A 180 -2.62 -13.96 -5.26
CA ARG A 180 -2.78 -15.33 -5.75
C ARG A 180 -4.15 -15.91 -5.39
N VAL A 181 -4.66 -15.61 -4.19
CA VAL A 181 -6.02 -16.00 -3.78
C VAL A 181 -7.06 -15.25 -4.60
N VAL A 182 -6.88 -13.93 -4.81
CA VAL A 182 -7.77 -13.12 -5.65
C VAL A 182 -7.87 -13.70 -7.06
N ALA A 183 -6.73 -14.00 -7.68
CA ALA A 183 -6.67 -14.60 -9.01
C ALA A 183 -7.42 -15.94 -9.06
N ARG A 184 -7.29 -16.76 -8.02
CA ARG A 184 -7.95 -18.06 -7.96
C ARG A 184 -9.46 -17.98 -7.77
N VAL A 185 -9.94 -17.01 -7.00
CA VAL A 185 -11.36 -16.83 -6.67
C VAL A 185 -12.13 -16.10 -7.78
N PHE A 186 -11.53 -15.08 -8.36
CA PHE A 186 -12.19 -14.17 -9.30
C PHE A 186 -11.75 -14.39 -10.75
N GLY A 187 -10.81 -15.32 -11.00
CA GLY A 187 -10.16 -15.50 -12.31
C GLY A 187 -9.04 -14.48 -12.50
N ASP A 188 -8.11 -14.77 -13.41
CA ASP A 188 -6.98 -13.90 -13.66
C ASP A 188 -7.35 -12.57 -14.33
N PRO A 189 -7.55 -11.49 -13.57
CA PRO A 189 -7.40 -10.15 -14.11
C PRO A 189 -5.93 -9.70 -14.06
N ILE A 190 -5.01 -10.59 -13.69
CA ILE A 190 -3.66 -10.26 -13.23
C ILE A 190 -2.55 -10.82 -14.16
N GLU A 191 -2.85 -11.26 -15.36
CA GLU A 191 -1.87 -11.21 -16.45
C GLU A 191 -1.73 -9.75 -16.91
N ILE A 192 -1.38 -8.89 -15.96
CA ILE A 192 -1.16 -7.48 -16.19
C ILE A 192 0.26 -7.32 -16.69
N GLU A 193 0.36 -6.93 -17.94
CA GLU A 193 1.14 -5.83 -18.50
C GLU A 193 2.52 -5.48 -17.89
N GLU A 194 3.00 -6.09 -16.81
CA GLU A 194 4.42 -6.00 -16.40
C GLU A 194 5.35 -6.61 -17.46
N ASP A 195 4.87 -7.53 -18.28
CA ASP A 195 5.63 -8.15 -19.36
C ASP A 195 5.62 -7.36 -20.67
N LYS A 196 4.70 -6.43 -20.86
CA LYS A 196 4.65 -5.60 -22.08
C LYS A 196 5.60 -4.40 -22.02
N THR A 197 5.72 -3.75 -20.88
CA THR A 197 6.66 -2.64 -20.70
C THR A 197 8.13 -3.08 -20.73
N LYS A 198 8.44 -4.30 -20.28
CA LYS A 198 9.80 -4.86 -20.42
C LYS A 198 10.15 -5.23 -21.84
N LYS A 199 9.18 -5.66 -22.66
CA LYS A 199 9.43 -6.02 -24.08
C LYS A 199 9.59 -4.79 -24.98
N GLU A 200 8.92 -3.71 -24.70
CA GLU A 200 9.06 -2.47 -25.49
C GLU A 200 10.37 -1.73 -25.19
N THR A 201 10.80 -1.67 -23.93
CA THR A 201 12.09 -1.03 -23.56
C THR A 201 13.31 -1.80 -24.05
N VAL A 202 13.22 -3.12 -24.20
CA VAL A 202 14.31 -3.96 -24.74
C VAL A 202 14.32 -3.92 -26.28
N ALA A 203 13.18 -3.70 -26.94
CA ALA A 203 13.08 -3.58 -28.40
C ALA A 203 13.62 -2.23 -28.91
N GLU A 204 13.44 -1.14 -28.17
CA GLU A 204 13.97 0.17 -28.54
C GLU A 204 15.48 0.31 -28.32
N SER A 205 16.08 -0.46 -27.40
CA SER A 205 17.54 -0.42 -27.19
C SER A 205 18.37 -1.21 -28.22
N ASN A 206 17.74 -2.06 -29.04
CA ASN A 206 18.43 -2.86 -30.07
C ASN A 206 18.33 -2.29 -31.50
N VAL A 207 17.80 -1.09 -31.68
CA VAL A 207 17.69 -0.44 -33.01
C VAL A 207 18.69 0.72 -33.19
N SER A 208 19.63 0.89 -32.25
CA SER A 208 20.65 1.96 -32.31
C SER A 208 22.06 1.36 -32.25
N GLU A 209 22.40 0.50 -33.21
CA GLU A 209 23.76 0.18 -33.63
C GLU A 209 23.81 0.07 -35.15
#